data_7ab14bc4c398054be26a240ce8a62400
#
_entry.id   7ab14bc4c398054be26a240ce8a62400
#
_cell.length_a   1.000
_cell.length_b   1.000
_cell.length_c   1.000
_cell.angle_alpha   90.00
_cell.angle_beta   90.00
_cell.angle_gamma   90.00
#
_symmetry.space_group_name_H-M   'P 1'
#
loop_
_entity.id
_entity.type
_entity.pdbx_description
1 polymer ?
#
loop_
_entity_poly.entity_id
_entity_poly.type
_entity_poly.pdbx_seq_one_letter_code
_entity_poly.pdbx_strand_id
1 'polypeptide(L)'
;MLFRSPELKGKLDGTAVRVPTINVSMIDLTFDAKKKTSAKEINDAISAAAASGPLKGILTTNDLPLVSIDFNHNPASSVFDLTQTQVVDGSFVRVLSWYDNEWGFSNRMVDVLGKVGSLG
;
A
#
# COMPACT_ATOMS: atom_id res chain seq x y z
N MET A 1 9.62 -3.70 11.00
CA MET A 1 8.13 -3.65 11.13
C MET A 1 7.67 -3.68 12.59
N LEU A 2 8.17 -4.59 13.42
CA LEU A 2 7.76 -4.77 14.83
C LEU A 2 7.98 -3.55 15.75
N PHE A 3 8.95 -2.70 15.46
CA PHE A 3 9.21 -1.50 16.26
C PHE A 3 8.14 -0.41 16.12
N ARG A 4 7.43 -0.37 15.00
CA ARG A 4 6.42 0.65 14.71
C ARG A 4 5.00 0.22 15.02
N SER A 5 4.76 -1.08 15.08
CA SER A 5 3.44 -1.68 15.28
C SER A 5 3.54 -2.87 16.24
N PRO A 6 3.87 -2.62 17.53
CA PRO A 6 4.05 -3.69 18.50
C PRO A 6 2.77 -4.52 18.72
N GLU A 7 1.61 -3.95 18.46
CA GLU A 7 0.30 -4.62 18.52
C GLU A 7 0.13 -5.72 17.47
N LEU A 8 0.95 -5.72 16.42
CA LEU A 8 0.97 -6.74 15.37
C LEU A 8 1.97 -7.86 15.62
N LYS A 9 2.69 -7.83 16.76
CA LYS A 9 3.65 -8.89 17.11
C LYS A 9 2.96 -10.25 17.17
N GLY A 10 3.47 -11.21 16.40
CA GLY A 10 2.92 -12.58 16.31
C GLY A 10 1.62 -12.72 15.50
N LYS A 11 1.16 -11.62 14.86
CA LYS A 11 -0.06 -11.63 14.03
C LYS A 11 0.21 -11.51 12.54
N LEU A 12 1.47 -11.29 12.16
CA LEU A 12 1.89 -11.16 10.76
C LEU A 12 2.83 -12.30 10.40
N ASP A 13 2.58 -12.91 9.28
CA ASP A 13 3.49 -13.79 8.58
C ASP A 13 3.53 -13.42 7.11
N GLY A 14 4.52 -13.89 6.36
CA GLY A 14 4.62 -13.58 4.95
C GLY A 14 5.83 -14.21 4.29
N THR A 15 5.75 -14.29 2.98
CA THR A 15 6.83 -14.77 2.13
C THR A 15 7.10 -13.77 1.02
N ALA A 16 8.27 -13.87 0.40
CA ALA A 16 8.63 -13.09 -0.77
C ALA A 16 8.76 -14.02 -1.99
N VAL A 17 8.02 -13.69 -3.05
CA VAL A 17 8.13 -14.36 -4.35
C VAL A 17 9.01 -13.51 -5.27
N ARG A 18 10.10 -14.11 -5.78
CA ARG A 18 10.98 -13.45 -6.76
C ARG A 18 10.51 -13.78 -8.16
N VAL A 19 10.30 -12.75 -8.96
CA VAL A 19 9.86 -12.86 -10.36
C VAL A 19 10.81 -12.08 -11.28
N PRO A 20 10.95 -12.46 -12.56
CA PRO A 20 11.87 -11.84 -13.49
C PRO A 20 11.31 -10.53 -14.07
N THR A 21 10.99 -9.57 -13.22
CA THR A 21 10.61 -8.21 -13.60
C THR A 21 11.76 -7.25 -13.31
N ILE A 22 11.87 -6.17 -14.10
CA ILE A 22 12.94 -5.18 -13.95
C ILE A 22 12.82 -4.44 -12.63
N ASN A 23 11.62 -3.96 -12.31
CA ASN A 23 11.31 -3.16 -11.13
C ASN A 23 9.82 -3.29 -10.80
N VAL A 24 9.37 -2.66 -9.72
CA VAL A 24 8.02 -2.67 -9.16
C VAL A 24 7.66 -3.98 -8.49
N SER A 25 7.27 -3.87 -7.26
CA SER A 25 6.82 -4.97 -6.42
C SER A 25 5.35 -4.80 -6.06
N MET A 26 4.75 -5.89 -5.59
CA MET A 26 3.36 -5.90 -5.15
C MET A 26 3.26 -6.53 -3.76
N ILE A 27 2.44 -5.95 -2.91
CA ILE A 27 1.96 -6.59 -1.68
C ILE A 27 0.59 -7.19 -1.96
N ASP A 28 0.45 -8.48 -1.68
CA ASP A 28 -0.81 -9.20 -1.63
C ASP A 28 -1.08 -9.49 -0.15
N LEU A 29 -2.03 -8.79 0.44
CA LEU A 29 -2.34 -8.88 1.86
C LEU A 29 -3.72 -9.49 2.07
N THR A 30 -3.78 -10.55 2.87
CA THR A 30 -5.02 -11.12 3.37
C THR A 30 -5.14 -10.94 4.88
N PHE A 31 -6.34 -10.66 5.36
CA PHE A 31 -6.59 -10.51 6.80
C PHE A 31 -8.06 -10.72 7.15
N ASP A 32 -8.32 -11.06 8.41
CA ASP A 32 -9.67 -11.07 8.97
C ASP A 32 -10.01 -9.71 9.57
N ALA A 33 -11.06 -9.08 9.04
CA ALA A 33 -11.55 -7.81 9.54
C ALA A 33 -12.35 -8.03 10.84
N LYS A 34 -12.14 -7.18 11.83
CA LYS A 34 -12.87 -7.25 13.12
C LYS A 34 -14.38 -6.98 12.98
N LYS A 35 -14.78 -6.29 11.92
CA LYS A 35 -16.19 -5.95 11.62
C LYS A 35 -16.50 -6.39 10.21
N LYS A 36 -17.75 -6.74 9.96
CA LYS A 36 -18.23 -7.01 8.60
C LYS A 36 -17.99 -5.77 7.72
N THR A 37 -17.53 -6.01 6.51
CA THR A 37 -17.21 -4.97 5.55
C THR A 37 -17.48 -5.46 4.12
N SER A 38 -17.31 -4.57 3.15
CA SER A 38 -17.44 -4.86 1.72
C SER A 38 -16.24 -4.28 0.96
N ALA A 39 -16.00 -4.78 -0.25
CA ALA A 39 -14.96 -4.24 -1.13
C ALA A 39 -15.17 -2.75 -1.39
N LYS A 40 -16.42 -2.31 -1.53
CA LYS A 40 -16.74 -0.90 -1.71
C LYS A 40 -16.34 -0.06 -0.51
N GLU A 41 -16.68 -0.47 0.70
CA GLU A 41 -16.31 0.28 1.93
C GLU A 41 -14.80 0.41 2.10
N ILE A 42 -14.05 -0.66 1.79
CA ILE A 42 -12.59 -0.64 1.83
C ILE A 42 -12.05 0.34 0.79
N ASN A 43 -12.51 0.25 -0.46
CA ASN A 43 -12.08 1.11 -1.55
C ASN A 43 -12.39 2.59 -1.27
N ASP A 44 -13.57 2.89 -0.75
CA ASP A 44 -13.97 4.25 -0.36
C ASP A 44 -13.06 4.80 0.76
N ALA A 45 -12.77 4.00 1.78
CA ALA A 45 -11.91 4.39 2.89
C ALA A 45 -10.47 4.67 2.44
N ILE A 46 -9.91 3.82 1.58
CA ILE A 46 -8.56 3.99 1.03
C ILE A 46 -8.51 5.21 0.10
N SER A 47 -9.52 5.39 -0.76
CA SER A 47 -9.58 6.54 -1.67
C SER A 47 -9.68 7.85 -0.89
N ALA A 48 -10.45 7.89 0.17
CA ALA A 48 -10.54 9.06 1.05
C ALA A 48 -9.18 9.37 1.73
N ALA A 49 -8.48 8.34 2.21
CA ALA A 49 -7.15 8.48 2.82
C ALA A 49 -6.08 8.94 1.82
N ALA A 50 -6.18 8.53 0.56
CA ALA A 50 -5.29 8.96 -0.52
C ALA A 50 -5.55 10.43 -0.94
N ALA A 51 -6.82 10.86 -0.90
CA ALA A 51 -7.22 12.21 -1.33
C ALA A 51 -6.85 13.29 -0.33
N SER A 52 -6.78 12.97 0.98
CA SER A 52 -6.61 13.96 2.04
C SER A 52 -5.85 13.39 3.25
N GLY A 53 -5.40 14.28 4.14
CA GLY A 53 -4.72 13.92 5.38
C GLY A 53 -3.25 13.51 5.19
N PRO A 54 -2.68 12.77 6.16
CA PRO A 54 -1.24 12.53 6.22
C PRO A 54 -0.71 11.57 5.14
N LEU A 55 -1.59 10.84 4.47
CA LEU A 55 -1.21 9.89 3.42
C LEU A 55 -1.30 10.50 2.01
N LYS A 56 -1.82 11.71 1.87
CA LYS A 56 -1.90 12.39 0.57
C LYS A 56 -0.51 12.50 -0.08
N GLY A 57 -0.38 12.02 -1.33
CA GLY A 57 0.88 11.98 -2.07
C GLY A 57 1.82 10.84 -1.68
N ILE A 58 1.53 10.11 -0.59
CA ILE A 58 2.26 8.91 -0.16
C ILE A 58 1.51 7.65 -0.58
N LEU A 59 0.19 7.66 -0.40
CA LEU A 59 -0.76 6.66 -0.87
C LEU A 59 -1.50 7.22 -2.08
N THR A 60 -1.63 6.40 -3.12
CA THR A 60 -2.49 6.66 -4.29
C THR A 60 -3.33 5.43 -4.60
N THR A 61 -4.29 5.56 -5.50
CA THR A 61 -5.16 4.46 -5.92
C THR A 61 -5.09 4.25 -7.42
N ASN A 62 -5.34 3.02 -7.85
CA ASN A 62 -5.47 2.62 -9.24
C ASN A 62 -6.81 1.91 -9.45
N ASP A 63 -7.55 2.29 -10.50
CA ASP A 63 -8.83 1.70 -10.92
C ASP A 63 -8.78 1.07 -12.32
N LEU A 64 -7.59 0.97 -12.91
CA LEU A 64 -7.35 0.41 -14.23
C LEU A 64 -6.67 -0.97 -14.13
N PRO A 65 -6.86 -1.86 -15.12
CA PRO A 65 -6.22 -3.17 -15.18
C PRO A 65 -4.74 -3.06 -15.62
N LEU A 66 -3.91 -2.43 -14.78
CA LEU A 66 -2.50 -2.18 -15.05
C LEU A 66 -1.62 -3.35 -14.56
N VAL A 67 -0.39 -3.40 -15.08
CA VAL A 67 0.64 -4.37 -14.70
C VAL A 67 1.86 -3.66 -14.09
N SER A 68 2.80 -4.41 -13.53
CA SER A 68 3.92 -3.85 -12.76
C SER A 68 4.70 -2.73 -13.47
N ILE A 69 4.95 -2.87 -14.77
CA ILE A 69 5.74 -1.88 -15.52
C ILE A 69 5.06 -0.50 -15.61
N ASP A 70 3.73 -0.46 -15.53
CA ASP A 70 2.95 0.78 -15.59
C ASP A 70 3.16 1.65 -14.34
N PHE A 71 3.59 1.03 -13.23
CA PHE A 71 3.88 1.72 -11.98
C PHE A 71 5.37 2.11 -11.83
N ASN A 72 6.20 1.82 -12.83
CA ASN A 72 7.60 2.19 -12.81
C ASN A 72 7.76 3.71 -12.74
N HIS A 73 8.63 4.19 -11.84
CA HIS A 73 8.82 5.60 -11.51
C HIS A 73 7.58 6.28 -10.90
N ASN A 74 6.63 5.53 -10.38
CA ASN A 74 5.58 6.13 -9.56
C ASN A 74 6.16 6.57 -8.20
N PRO A 75 6.04 7.85 -7.80
CA PRO A 75 6.65 8.36 -6.58
C PRO A 75 5.89 7.97 -5.31
N ALA A 76 4.69 7.40 -5.41
CA ALA A 76 3.93 6.97 -4.25
C ALA A 76 4.60 5.78 -3.55
N SER A 77 4.52 5.73 -2.23
CA SER A 77 4.99 4.58 -1.45
C SER A 77 4.06 3.37 -1.59
N SER A 78 2.81 3.60 -1.95
CA SER A 78 1.79 2.58 -2.11
C SER A 78 0.76 3.05 -3.13
N VAL A 79 0.51 2.24 -4.16
CA VAL A 79 -0.56 2.43 -5.14
C VAL A 79 -1.57 1.30 -4.93
N PHE A 80 -2.64 1.59 -4.21
CA PHE A 80 -3.66 0.61 -3.87
C PHE A 80 -4.50 0.25 -5.09
N ASP A 81 -4.62 -1.03 -5.38
CA ASP A 81 -5.37 -1.53 -6.53
C ASP A 81 -6.83 -1.77 -6.17
N LEU A 82 -7.68 -0.81 -6.52
CA LEU A 82 -9.12 -0.86 -6.26
C LEU A 82 -9.82 -2.01 -6.98
N THR A 83 -9.24 -2.49 -8.11
CA THR A 83 -9.82 -3.54 -8.93
C THR A 83 -9.65 -4.92 -8.30
N GLN A 84 -8.71 -5.07 -7.36
CA GLN A 84 -8.30 -6.34 -6.78
C GLN A 84 -8.78 -6.54 -5.33
N THR A 85 -9.56 -5.62 -4.80
CA THR A 85 -10.14 -5.76 -3.46
C THR A 85 -11.20 -6.85 -3.44
N GLN A 86 -11.03 -7.85 -2.59
CA GLN A 86 -11.96 -8.97 -2.43
C GLN A 86 -12.37 -9.12 -0.97
N VAL A 87 -13.63 -9.46 -0.75
CA VAL A 87 -14.17 -9.75 0.59
C VAL A 87 -15.01 -11.02 0.52
N VAL A 88 -14.66 -12.01 1.34
CA VAL A 88 -15.38 -13.28 1.47
C VAL A 88 -16.04 -13.31 2.84
N ASP A 89 -17.29 -13.76 2.91
CA ASP A 89 -18.10 -13.84 4.14
C ASP A 89 -18.18 -12.55 4.96
N GLY A 90 -17.92 -11.41 4.29
CA GLY A 90 -17.96 -10.07 4.87
C GLY A 90 -16.83 -9.76 5.86
N SER A 91 -15.85 -10.65 6.05
CA SER A 91 -14.73 -10.41 7.00
C SER A 91 -13.37 -10.86 6.50
N PHE A 92 -13.27 -11.88 5.66
CA PHE A 92 -12.00 -12.28 5.07
C PHE A 92 -11.70 -11.39 3.87
N VAL A 93 -10.67 -10.57 3.99
CA VAL A 93 -10.32 -9.50 3.06
C VAL A 93 -9.01 -9.82 2.37
N ARG A 94 -8.94 -9.58 1.07
CA ARG A 94 -7.70 -9.53 0.29
C ARG A 94 -7.59 -8.20 -0.42
N VAL A 95 -6.42 -7.58 -0.32
CA VAL A 95 -6.09 -6.31 -0.98
C VAL A 95 -4.73 -6.38 -1.64
N LEU A 96 -4.56 -5.64 -2.72
CA LEU A 96 -3.29 -5.52 -3.44
C LEU A 96 -2.79 -4.08 -3.42
N SER A 97 -1.49 -3.91 -3.33
CA SER A 97 -0.83 -2.62 -3.46
C SER A 97 0.49 -2.75 -4.22
N TRP A 98 0.64 -1.92 -5.24
CA TRP A 98 1.87 -1.79 -6.03
C TRP A 98 2.80 -0.74 -5.44
N TYR A 99 4.10 -0.91 -5.64
CA TYR A 99 5.07 0.10 -5.26
C TYR A 99 6.36 -0.04 -6.07
N ASP A 100 6.93 1.09 -6.47
CA ASP A 100 8.29 1.13 -6.99
C ASP A 100 9.26 1.13 -5.80
N ASN A 101 9.92 0.01 -5.58
CA ASN A 101 10.81 -0.20 -4.43
C ASN A 101 12.10 0.64 -4.48
N GLU A 102 12.42 1.24 -5.62
CA GLU A 102 13.58 2.12 -5.81
C GLU A 102 13.14 3.59 -5.83
N TRP A 103 12.27 3.96 -6.76
CA TRP A 103 11.86 5.34 -6.96
C TRP A 103 10.97 5.86 -5.83
N GLY A 104 9.97 5.11 -5.42
CA GLY A 104 9.09 5.48 -4.31
C GLY A 104 9.86 5.65 -3.01
N PHE A 105 10.81 4.75 -2.72
CA PHE A 105 11.70 4.85 -1.56
C PHE A 105 12.59 6.11 -1.64
N SER A 106 13.21 6.39 -2.78
CA SER A 106 14.06 7.56 -2.98
C SER A 106 13.30 8.87 -2.75
N ASN A 107 12.05 8.96 -3.23
CA ASN A 107 11.18 10.10 -2.95
C ASN A 107 10.91 10.26 -1.44
N ARG A 108 10.64 9.17 -0.73
CA ARG A 108 10.45 9.23 0.75
C ARG A 108 11.71 9.65 1.49
N MET A 109 12.90 9.29 1.01
CA MET A 109 14.16 9.77 1.60
C MET A 109 14.30 11.29 1.48
N VAL A 110 13.94 11.85 0.32
CA VAL A 110 13.94 13.31 0.10
C VAL A 110 12.92 14.00 1.00
N ASP A 111 11.70 13.46 1.13
CA ASP A 111 10.67 14.00 2.01
C ASP A 111 11.12 14.01 3.48
N VAL A 112 11.73 12.91 3.94
CA VAL A 112 12.26 12.80 5.31
C VAL A 112 13.38 13.82 5.54
N LEU A 113 14.30 13.97 4.58
CA LEU A 113 15.39 14.94 4.64
C LEU A 113 14.82 16.37 4.75
N GLY A 114 13.86 16.73 3.91
CA GLY A 114 13.17 18.02 3.97
C GLY A 114 12.49 18.25 5.32
N LYS A 115 11.85 17.21 5.88
CA LYS A 115 11.21 17.26 7.20
C LYS A 115 12.24 17.50 8.31
N VAL A 116 13.34 16.77 8.30
CA VAL A 116 14.42 16.96 9.29
C VAL A 116 15.01 18.36 9.18
N GLY A 117 15.30 18.84 7.95
CA GLY A 117 15.80 20.20 7.73
C GLY A 117 14.86 21.31 8.20
N SER A 118 13.55 21.04 8.30
CA SER A 118 12.56 22.00 8.81
C SER A 118 12.44 22.03 10.34
N LEU A 119 13.12 21.14 11.06
CA LEU A 119 13.12 21.06 12.52
C LEU A 119 14.29 21.81 13.17
N GLY A 120 15.24 22.29 12.40
CA GLY A 120 16.38 23.14 12.82
C GLY A 120 16.13 24.55 12.39
#